data_59c6142a68a7bcf7987c89a01526c15b
#
_entry.id   59c6142a68a7bcf7987c89a01526c15b
#
_cell.length_a   1.000
_cell.length_b   1.000
_cell.length_c   1.000
_cell.angle_alpha   90.00
_cell.angle_beta   90.00
_cell.angle_gamma   90.00
#
_symmetry.space_group_name_H-M   'P 1'
#
loop_
_entity.id
_entity.type
_entity.pdbx_description
1 polymer ?
#
loop_
_entity_poly.entity_id
_entity_poly.type
_entity_poly.pdbx_seq_one_letter_code
_entity_poly.pdbx_strand_id
1 'polypeptide(L)'
;PVTDEVWMPISHNFDIDAHAMGFKVKFKYVASVSNYDVKLNSNIDHSLYRNMLAETKDYMDEVNELAGGQQKKIKELVQKDNLTKKESRKLKKLVRKDIEDTKPEKKDLEVKDNINHIEDSATIRSVAYWDSIRPIPLTEIETEGYKEKDSIQLRMETDSTFKDSIQNDDRKFKWGKLLTGGSFNYDNGNSFRYGGIIDFGHLNFNTVDGLKYSMEFNYSHRSDSSGKYFSIWQNADYAFAREAFMSTISVYYRYNGLKQASLRLRGGRTTSDFDSQSGITENLNLITTLVLKDNYLKLYQKDYVHVSHSTEIVNGLKLFTGFEYAKRMQLTNHSDFYLWNPLDHEFTSNIPPLDNFNTNLVKGHNASILSVDVRYTPEHYYRINNGVKWNTHSRFPTFSLSYQKGINNLFESDVDFDQLEFSVRQGIGVRRLGALRYKLSVGSFLNSSEMYFADYKHFGTNTPFIIGTSEGSTFRLFDYYEYSTNKSYF
;
A
#
# COMPACT_ATOMS: atom_id res chain seq x y z
N PRO A 1 -17.06 -21.74 28.63
CA PRO A 1 -17.79 -23.00 28.85
C PRO A 1 -17.09 -24.12 28.11
N VAL A 2 -17.33 -25.33 28.53
CA VAL A 2 -16.89 -26.55 27.88
C VAL A 2 -18.06 -27.04 27.02
N THR A 3 -17.88 -27.13 25.73
CA THR A 3 -18.86 -27.73 24.82
C THR A 3 -18.17 -28.91 24.16
N ASP A 4 -18.76 -30.10 24.26
CA ASP A 4 -18.23 -31.37 23.75
C ASP A 4 -16.75 -31.61 24.12
N GLU A 5 -16.40 -31.41 25.41
CA GLU A 5 -15.05 -31.53 25.99
C GLU A 5 -14.00 -30.53 25.51
N VAL A 6 -14.42 -29.51 24.72
CA VAL A 6 -13.50 -28.46 24.18
C VAL A 6 -13.74 -27.14 24.91
N TRP A 7 -12.67 -26.51 25.37
CA TRP A 7 -12.71 -25.16 25.94
C TRP A 7 -12.91 -24.11 24.85
N MET A 8 -14.00 -23.33 25.00
CA MET A 8 -14.34 -22.27 24.04
C MET A 8 -14.40 -20.91 24.75
N PRO A 9 -13.84 -19.82 24.17
CA PRO A 9 -13.96 -18.50 24.77
C PRO A 9 -15.39 -17.98 24.67
N ILE A 10 -15.94 -17.44 25.77
CA ILE A 10 -17.27 -16.78 25.79
C ILE A 10 -17.11 -15.32 25.34
N SER A 11 -16.05 -14.68 25.76
CA SER A 11 -15.80 -13.26 25.41
C SER A 11 -14.33 -12.95 25.39
N HIS A 12 -13.99 -11.96 24.55
CA HIS A 12 -12.68 -11.31 24.52
C HIS A 12 -12.87 -9.85 24.92
N ASN A 13 -12.18 -9.42 25.97
CA ASN A 13 -12.17 -8.03 26.43
C ASN A 13 -10.80 -7.43 26.14
N PHE A 14 -10.77 -6.31 25.43
CA PHE A 14 -9.57 -5.52 25.19
C PHE A 14 -9.78 -4.12 25.73
N ASP A 15 -8.98 -3.73 26.71
CA ASP A 15 -8.93 -2.37 27.23
C ASP A 15 -7.61 -1.74 26.74
N ILE A 16 -7.71 -0.68 25.95
CA ILE A 16 -6.56 0.01 25.38
C ILE A 16 -6.54 1.44 25.92
N ASP A 17 -5.50 1.78 26.65
CA ASP A 17 -5.20 3.14 27.09
C ASP A 17 -4.03 3.65 26.24
N ALA A 18 -4.28 4.60 25.34
CA ALA A 18 -3.26 5.23 24.52
C ALA A 18 -3.07 6.69 24.92
N HIS A 19 -1.80 7.11 25.05
CA HIS A 19 -1.41 8.49 25.29
C HIS A 19 -0.47 8.92 24.15
N ALA A 20 -0.89 9.93 23.42
CA ALA A 20 -0.06 10.52 22.38
C ALA A 20 -0.31 12.03 22.29
N MET A 21 0.74 12.82 22.22
CA MET A 21 0.71 14.28 22.00
C MET A 21 -0.26 15.05 22.93
N GLY A 22 -0.35 14.64 24.21
CA GLY A 22 -1.24 15.28 25.19
C GLY A 22 -2.69 14.79 25.16
N PHE A 23 -3.05 13.91 24.27
CA PHE A 23 -4.37 13.28 24.22
C PHE A 23 -4.35 11.94 24.91
N LYS A 24 -5.40 11.67 25.70
CA LYS A 24 -5.65 10.37 26.32
C LYS A 24 -6.86 9.74 25.66
N VAL A 25 -6.65 8.61 24.99
CA VAL A 25 -7.72 7.84 24.36
C VAL A 25 -7.88 6.54 25.13
N LYS A 26 -9.09 6.27 25.60
CA LYS A 26 -9.47 4.98 26.18
C LYS A 26 -10.40 4.29 25.23
N PHE A 27 -10.05 3.10 24.84
CA PHE A 27 -10.86 2.25 23.98
C PHE A 27 -11.10 0.91 24.66
N LYS A 28 -12.37 0.51 24.74
CA LYS A 28 -12.77 -0.80 25.23
C LYS A 28 -13.49 -1.56 24.14
N TYR A 29 -12.98 -2.72 23.81
CA TYR A 29 -13.60 -3.63 22.87
C TYR A 29 -13.98 -4.92 23.58
N VAL A 30 -15.25 -5.33 23.42
CA VAL A 30 -15.79 -6.59 23.97
C VAL A 30 -16.39 -7.37 22.81
N ALA A 31 -15.87 -8.56 22.54
CA ALA A 31 -16.47 -9.51 21.63
C ALA A 31 -17.02 -10.70 22.40
N SER A 32 -18.30 -10.98 22.26
CA SER A 32 -18.90 -12.21 22.81
C SER A 32 -19.13 -13.24 21.70
N VAL A 33 -18.89 -14.50 22.01
CA VAL A 33 -19.07 -15.62 21.09
C VAL A 33 -20.00 -16.63 21.72
N SER A 34 -21.05 -17.04 21.00
CA SER A 34 -22.05 -17.99 21.44
C SER A 34 -22.46 -18.92 20.29
N ASN A 35 -23.16 -19.98 20.60
CA ASN A 35 -23.69 -20.98 19.65
C ASN A 35 -22.57 -21.63 18.81
N TYR A 36 -21.60 -22.21 19.48
CA TYR A 36 -20.52 -22.97 18.84
C TYR A 36 -21.07 -24.22 18.16
N ASP A 37 -20.80 -24.38 16.87
CA ASP A 37 -20.86 -25.66 16.17
C ASP A 37 -19.44 -26.24 16.12
N VAL A 38 -19.14 -27.18 17.01
CA VAL A 38 -17.80 -27.75 17.15
C VAL A 38 -17.69 -28.96 16.27
N LYS A 39 -16.95 -28.83 15.19
CA LYS A 39 -16.52 -29.98 14.37
C LYS A 39 -15.08 -30.29 14.72
N LEU A 40 -14.90 -31.40 15.46
CA LEU A 40 -13.56 -31.87 15.80
C LEU A 40 -12.78 -32.19 14.53
N ASN A 41 -11.59 -31.62 14.41
CA ASN A 41 -10.69 -31.96 13.32
C ASN A 41 -10.10 -33.36 13.61
N SER A 42 -10.59 -34.36 12.92
CA SER A 42 -10.16 -35.76 13.06
C SER A 42 -8.64 -35.98 12.90
N ASN A 43 -7.91 -34.96 12.45
CA ASN A 43 -6.45 -35.03 12.29
C ASN A 43 -5.67 -34.66 13.56
N ILE A 44 -6.33 -34.27 14.66
CA ILE A 44 -5.66 -33.76 15.88
C ILE A 44 -5.80 -34.70 17.08
N ASP A 45 -6.79 -35.59 17.11
CA ASP A 45 -7.04 -36.49 18.25
C ASP A 45 -6.55 -37.92 17.99
N HIS A 46 -5.46 -38.30 18.67
CA HIS A 46 -4.87 -39.63 18.57
C HIS A 46 -5.78 -40.74 19.19
N SER A 47 -6.72 -40.42 20.04
CA SER A 47 -7.64 -41.39 20.59
C SER A 47 -8.75 -41.78 19.63
N LEU A 48 -9.27 -40.79 18.87
CA LEU A 48 -10.18 -40.98 17.76
C LEU A 48 -9.55 -41.72 16.60
N TYR A 49 -8.25 -41.53 16.36
CA TYR A 49 -7.50 -42.20 15.28
C TYR A 49 -7.48 -43.73 15.46
N ARG A 50 -7.41 -44.26 16.69
CA ARG A 50 -7.48 -45.71 16.96
C ARG A 50 -8.86 -46.30 16.70
N ASN A 51 -9.93 -45.59 17.00
CA ASN A 51 -11.31 -46.04 16.77
C ASN A 51 -11.68 -45.91 15.27
N MET A 52 -11.23 -44.88 14.62
CA MET A 52 -11.38 -44.73 13.17
C MET A 52 -10.65 -45.80 12.36
N LEU A 53 -9.53 -46.34 12.83
CA LEU A 53 -8.84 -47.44 12.13
C LEU A 53 -9.66 -48.74 12.13
N ALA A 54 -10.57 -48.92 13.07
CA ALA A 54 -11.51 -50.06 13.08
C ALA A 54 -12.70 -49.83 12.14
N GLU A 55 -13.25 -48.61 12.09
CA GLU A 55 -14.38 -48.26 11.18
C GLU A 55 -13.92 -47.99 9.72
N THR A 56 -12.68 -47.55 9.53
CA THR A 56 -12.12 -47.27 8.22
C THR A 56 -11.92 -48.54 7.37
N LYS A 57 -11.94 -49.73 7.96
CA LYS A 57 -11.87 -50.96 7.16
C LYS A 57 -13.07 -51.15 6.26
N ASP A 58 -14.28 -50.92 6.76
CA ASP A 58 -15.52 -51.05 5.97
C ASP A 58 -15.65 -49.90 4.95
N TYR A 59 -15.30 -48.64 5.32
CA TYR A 59 -15.31 -47.50 4.42
C TYR A 59 -14.25 -47.60 3.31
N MET A 60 -13.11 -48.22 3.59
CA MET A 60 -12.01 -48.43 2.66
C MET A 60 -12.33 -49.55 1.64
N ASP A 61 -13.20 -50.48 1.99
CA ASP A 61 -13.65 -51.50 1.07
C ASP A 61 -14.66 -50.92 0.09
N GLU A 62 -15.52 -50.00 0.50
CA GLU A 62 -16.47 -49.28 -0.35
C GLU A 62 -15.76 -48.28 -1.29
N VAL A 63 -14.74 -47.56 -0.82
CA VAL A 63 -13.87 -46.67 -1.64
C VAL A 63 -13.01 -47.48 -2.63
N ASN A 64 -12.69 -48.73 -2.30
CA ASN A 64 -11.94 -49.61 -3.20
C ASN A 64 -12.72 -50.11 -4.41
N GLU A 65 -14.03 -50.22 -4.30
CA GLU A 65 -14.93 -50.55 -5.43
C GLU A 65 -15.09 -49.36 -6.38
N LEU A 66 -14.99 -48.14 -5.89
CA LEU A 66 -15.10 -46.88 -6.67
C LEU A 66 -13.79 -46.40 -7.27
N ALA A 67 -12.65 -46.87 -6.78
CA ALA A 67 -11.33 -46.40 -7.23
C ALA A 67 -10.92 -46.97 -8.57
N GLY A 68 -10.68 -46.10 -9.54
CA GLY A 68 -10.16 -46.45 -10.86
C GLY A 68 -8.84 -47.24 -10.79
N GLY A 69 -8.59 -48.11 -11.79
CA GLY A 69 -7.50 -49.09 -11.79
C GLY A 69 -6.08 -48.56 -11.58
N GLN A 70 -5.87 -47.26 -11.55
CA GLN A 70 -4.58 -46.59 -11.28
C GLN A 70 -4.33 -46.45 -9.79
N GLN A 71 -5.33 -46.04 -9.02
CA GLN A 71 -5.24 -45.92 -7.54
C GLN A 71 -5.06 -47.29 -6.89
N LYS A 72 -5.68 -48.34 -7.46
CA LYS A 72 -5.50 -49.73 -7.02
C LYS A 72 -4.03 -50.18 -7.16
N LYS A 73 -3.35 -49.83 -8.25
CA LYS A 73 -1.93 -50.12 -8.46
C LYS A 73 -0.99 -49.33 -7.55
N ILE A 74 -1.33 -48.07 -7.19
CA ILE A 74 -0.59 -47.27 -6.23
C ILE A 74 -0.68 -47.96 -4.87
N LYS A 75 -1.86 -48.38 -4.46
CA LYS A 75 -2.10 -49.02 -3.15
C LYS A 75 -1.39 -50.34 -3.01
N GLU A 76 -1.43 -51.22 -4.05
CA GLU A 76 -0.69 -52.49 -4.08
C GLU A 76 0.84 -52.29 -3.91
N LEU A 77 1.36 -51.21 -4.47
CA LEU A 77 2.80 -50.89 -4.32
C LEU A 77 3.14 -50.29 -2.98
N VAL A 78 2.26 -49.51 -2.37
CA VAL A 78 2.47 -48.87 -1.04
C VAL A 78 2.38 -49.91 0.08
N GLN A 79 1.58 -50.98 -0.06
CA GLN A 79 1.41 -52.02 0.96
C GLN A 79 2.60 -53.02 1.02
N LYS A 80 3.56 -52.92 0.12
CA LYS A 80 4.74 -53.81 0.16
C LYS A 80 5.78 -53.24 1.14
N ASP A 81 6.19 -54.07 2.11
CA ASP A 81 7.18 -53.68 3.14
C ASP A 81 8.58 -53.41 2.53
N ASN A 82 8.92 -53.94 1.37
CA ASN A 82 10.17 -53.73 0.66
C ASN A 82 9.96 -53.54 -0.83
N LEU A 83 10.15 -52.28 -1.29
CA LEU A 83 10.06 -51.91 -2.71
C LEU A 83 11.40 -52.04 -3.39
N THR A 84 11.43 -52.76 -4.52
CA THR A 84 12.63 -52.77 -5.41
C THR A 84 12.83 -51.38 -6.04
N LYS A 85 14.04 -51.06 -6.47
CA LYS A 85 14.32 -49.76 -7.18
C LYS A 85 13.42 -49.56 -8.40
N LYS A 86 12.97 -50.62 -9.07
CA LYS A 86 12.10 -50.55 -10.23
C LYS A 86 10.67 -50.23 -9.83
N GLU A 87 10.17 -50.84 -8.75
CA GLU A 87 8.84 -50.60 -8.18
C GLU A 87 8.72 -49.20 -7.58
N SER A 88 9.75 -48.73 -6.90
CA SER A 88 9.83 -47.35 -6.37
C SER A 88 9.76 -46.30 -7.49
N ARG A 89 10.43 -46.54 -8.63
CA ARG A 89 10.31 -45.63 -9.80
C ARG A 89 8.92 -45.70 -10.42
N LYS A 90 8.32 -46.88 -10.45
CA LYS A 90 6.93 -47.06 -10.98
C LYS A 90 5.92 -46.39 -10.08
N LEU A 91 6.05 -46.49 -8.75
CA LEU A 91 5.23 -45.82 -7.78
C LEU A 91 5.32 -44.30 -7.94
N LYS A 92 6.55 -43.73 -7.96
CA LYS A 92 6.75 -42.29 -8.20
C LYS A 92 6.09 -41.80 -9.50
N LYS A 93 6.15 -42.62 -10.58
CA LYS A 93 5.53 -42.25 -11.86
C LYS A 93 4.00 -42.30 -11.79
N LEU A 94 3.43 -43.27 -11.09
CA LEU A 94 1.97 -43.43 -10.93
C LEU A 94 1.42 -42.33 -10.02
N VAL A 95 2.08 -42.03 -8.89
CA VAL A 95 1.70 -40.94 -7.98
C VAL A 95 1.79 -39.58 -8.68
N ARG A 96 2.87 -39.36 -9.45
CA ARG A 96 3.01 -38.12 -10.22
C ARG A 96 1.91 -37.95 -11.25
N LYS A 97 1.52 -39.05 -11.94
CA LYS A 97 0.44 -39.05 -12.89
C LYS A 97 -0.93 -38.83 -12.21
N ASP A 98 -1.14 -39.46 -11.05
CA ASP A 98 -2.37 -39.27 -10.26
C ASP A 98 -2.50 -37.81 -9.77
N ILE A 99 -1.39 -37.19 -9.33
CA ILE A 99 -1.32 -35.75 -8.99
C ILE A 99 -1.54 -34.87 -10.24
N GLU A 100 -1.06 -35.27 -11.41
CA GLU A 100 -1.25 -34.52 -12.67
C GLU A 100 -2.68 -34.68 -13.20
N ASP A 101 -3.31 -35.86 -13.05
CA ASP A 101 -4.69 -36.12 -13.43
C ASP A 101 -5.71 -35.57 -12.42
N THR A 102 -5.32 -35.44 -11.14
CA THR A 102 -6.04 -34.73 -10.06
C THR A 102 -5.62 -33.27 -10.01
N LYS A 103 -5.35 -32.65 -11.16
CA LYS A 103 -5.14 -31.19 -11.16
C LYS A 103 -6.37 -30.57 -10.53
N PRO A 104 -6.25 -29.86 -9.39
CA PRO A 104 -7.39 -29.16 -8.84
C PRO A 104 -7.94 -28.27 -9.95
N GLU A 105 -9.26 -28.25 -10.09
CA GLU A 105 -9.96 -27.21 -10.83
C GLU A 105 -9.23 -25.89 -10.58
N LYS A 106 -9.09 -25.05 -11.61
CA LYS A 106 -8.40 -23.77 -11.55
C LYS A 106 -8.71 -23.12 -10.22
N LYS A 107 -7.72 -23.06 -9.32
CA LYS A 107 -7.85 -22.54 -7.97
C LYS A 107 -8.55 -21.20 -8.04
N ASP A 108 -9.72 -21.09 -7.45
CA ASP A 108 -10.44 -19.83 -7.40
C ASP A 108 -9.62 -18.88 -6.53
N LEU A 109 -9.04 -17.86 -7.16
CA LEU A 109 -8.19 -16.85 -6.50
C LEU A 109 -9.02 -15.65 -6.02
N GLU A 110 -10.33 -15.65 -6.32
CA GLU A 110 -11.24 -14.64 -5.82
C GLU A 110 -11.64 -14.94 -4.37
N VAL A 111 -11.27 -14.07 -3.46
CA VAL A 111 -11.70 -14.12 -2.06
C VAL A 111 -13.07 -13.45 -1.98
N LYS A 112 -14.12 -14.26 -1.89
CA LYS A 112 -15.48 -13.76 -1.68
C LYS A 112 -15.63 -13.36 -0.21
N ASP A 113 -16.17 -12.18 0.02
CA ASP A 113 -16.52 -11.78 1.39
C ASP A 113 -17.67 -12.66 1.90
N ASN A 114 -17.59 -13.06 3.15
CA ASN A 114 -18.72 -13.69 3.80
C ASN A 114 -19.86 -12.68 3.83
N ILE A 115 -20.91 -12.95 3.08
CA ILE A 115 -22.14 -12.16 3.14
C ILE A 115 -22.79 -12.50 4.47
N ASN A 116 -22.68 -11.61 5.45
CA ASN A 116 -23.47 -11.71 6.65
C ASN A 116 -24.91 -11.42 6.27
N HIS A 117 -25.72 -12.43 6.13
CA HIS A 117 -27.16 -12.28 5.92
C HIS A 117 -27.76 -11.92 7.29
N ILE A 118 -28.08 -10.65 7.47
CA ILE A 118 -28.87 -10.21 8.62
C ILE A 118 -30.33 -10.43 8.20
N GLU A 119 -31.02 -11.31 8.90
CA GLU A 119 -32.44 -11.54 8.65
C GLU A 119 -33.22 -10.23 8.90
N ASP A 120 -34.19 -9.94 8.04
CA ASP A 120 -35.04 -8.74 8.20
C ASP A 120 -35.75 -8.71 9.57
N SER A 121 -36.06 -9.88 10.12
CA SER A 121 -36.60 -10.02 11.47
C SER A 121 -35.66 -9.53 12.58
N ALA A 122 -34.34 -9.47 12.36
CA ALA A 122 -33.39 -9.00 13.35
C ALA A 122 -33.53 -7.49 13.62
N THR A 123 -33.93 -6.72 12.63
CA THR A 123 -34.12 -5.26 12.75
C THR A 123 -35.43 -4.90 13.49
N ILE A 124 -36.38 -5.83 13.57
CA ILE A 124 -37.71 -5.62 14.17
C ILE A 124 -37.76 -6.07 15.65
N ARG A 125 -36.73 -6.74 16.14
CA ARG A 125 -36.68 -7.26 17.53
C ARG A 125 -36.57 -6.12 18.55
N SER A 126 -37.34 -6.25 19.65
CA SER A 126 -37.30 -5.27 20.73
C SER A 126 -35.98 -5.29 21.50
N VAL A 127 -35.65 -4.19 22.18
CA VAL A 127 -34.47 -4.09 23.05
C VAL A 127 -34.48 -5.21 24.12
N ALA A 128 -35.66 -5.53 24.71
CA ALA A 128 -35.83 -6.61 25.67
C ALA A 128 -35.44 -7.98 25.11
N TYR A 129 -35.69 -8.25 23.84
CA TYR A 129 -35.25 -9.48 23.18
C TYR A 129 -33.72 -9.55 23.12
N TRP A 130 -33.05 -8.46 22.68
CA TRP A 130 -31.60 -8.41 22.64
C TRP A 130 -30.96 -8.55 24.03
N ASP A 131 -31.56 -7.93 25.05
CA ASP A 131 -31.06 -8.04 26.42
C ASP A 131 -31.21 -9.48 26.97
N SER A 132 -32.27 -10.21 26.54
CA SER A 132 -32.47 -11.59 26.97
C SER A 132 -31.48 -12.61 26.40
N ILE A 133 -30.92 -12.33 25.22
CA ILE A 133 -29.98 -13.23 24.54
C ILE A 133 -28.51 -12.80 24.70
N ARG A 134 -28.25 -11.61 25.23
CA ARG A 134 -26.89 -11.14 25.45
C ARG A 134 -26.21 -11.96 26.56
N PRO A 135 -25.05 -12.57 26.25
CA PRO A 135 -24.29 -13.31 27.27
C PRO A 135 -23.63 -12.38 28.31
N ILE A 136 -23.48 -11.10 28.00
CA ILE A 136 -22.92 -10.06 28.87
C ILE A 136 -23.87 -8.86 28.84
N PRO A 137 -24.39 -8.40 30.00
CA PRO A 137 -25.26 -7.23 30.03
C PRO A 137 -24.51 -5.97 29.63
N LEU A 138 -25.24 -5.00 29.04
CA LEU A 138 -24.70 -3.69 28.71
C LEU A 138 -24.24 -2.95 29.96
N THR A 139 -23.14 -2.24 29.82
CA THR A 139 -22.70 -1.25 30.82
C THR A 139 -23.60 -0.01 30.75
N GLU A 140 -23.58 0.83 31.79
CA GLU A 140 -24.37 2.08 31.81
C GLU A 140 -23.96 3.00 30.63
N ILE A 141 -22.67 3.10 30.32
CA ILE A 141 -22.16 3.92 29.21
C ILE A 141 -22.65 3.41 27.87
N GLU A 142 -22.69 2.09 27.67
CA GLU A 142 -23.20 1.48 26.43
C GLU A 142 -24.73 1.70 26.31
N THR A 143 -25.45 1.57 27.39
CA THR A 143 -26.90 1.82 27.43
C THR A 143 -27.23 3.28 27.11
N GLU A 144 -26.45 4.22 27.64
CA GLU A 144 -26.58 5.65 27.34
C GLU A 144 -26.24 5.95 25.88
N GLY A 145 -25.17 5.34 25.34
CA GLY A 145 -24.80 5.45 23.92
C GLY A 145 -25.88 4.92 22.96
N TYR A 146 -26.55 3.82 23.30
CA TYR A 146 -27.68 3.33 22.50
C TYR A 146 -28.87 4.28 22.56
N LYS A 147 -29.23 4.80 23.74
CA LYS A 147 -30.31 5.80 23.87
C LYS A 147 -30.04 7.08 23.10
N GLU A 148 -28.80 7.55 23.12
CA GLU A 148 -28.37 8.71 22.35
C GLU A 148 -28.51 8.45 20.85
N LYS A 149 -28.02 7.31 20.37
CA LYS A 149 -28.14 6.89 18.97
C LYS A 149 -29.60 6.79 18.52
N ASP A 150 -30.45 6.15 19.31
CA ASP A 150 -31.89 6.02 19.02
C ASP A 150 -32.58 7.38 19.00
N SER A 151 -32.21 8.31 19.90
CA SER A 151 -32.75 9.66 19.94
C SER A 151 -32.34 10.47 18.70
N ILE A 152 -31.08 10.33 18.23
CA ILE A 152 -30.59 10.95 17.00
C ILE A 152 -31.32 10.37 15.78
N GLN A 153 -31.50 9.05 15.73
CA GLN A 153 -32.22 8.40 14.64
C GLN A 153 -33.68 8.82 14.57
N LEU A 154 -34.37 8.85 15.71
CA LEU A 154 -35.75 9.31 15.80
C LEU A 154 -35.87 10.79 15.34
N ARG A 155 -34.90 11.61 15.73
CA ARG A 155 -34.84 13.02 15.30
C ARG A 155 -34.58 13.17 13.81
N MET A 156 -33.75 12.30 13.22
CA MET A 156 -33.53 12.22 11.77
C MET A 156 -34.79 11.81 10.99
N GLU A 157 -35.63 10.95 11.59
CA GLU A 157 -36.87 10.47 10.97
C GLU A 157 -38.02 11.49 11.10
N THR A 158 -38.08 12.22 12.21
CA THR A 158 -39.21 13.15 12.54
C THR A 158 -38.94 14.60 12.15
N ASP A 159 -37.67 15.02 12.10
CA ASP A 159 -37.29 16.42 11.80
C ASP A 159 -36.48 16.50 10.50
N SER A 160 -37.17 16.86 9.41
CA SER A 160 -36.54 17.02 8.11
C SER A 160 -35.45 18.11 8.11
N THR A 161 -35.60 19.15 8.93
CA THR A 161 -34.58 20.22 9.03
C THR A 161 -33.32 19.74 9.75
N PHE A 162 -33.45 18.88 10.75
CA PHE A 162 -32.34 18.25 11.44
C PHE A 162 -31.62 17.24 10.52
N LYS A 163 -32.37 16.44 9.78
CA LYS A 163 -31.84 15.54 8.75
C LYS A 163 -31.06 16.32 7.68
N ASP A 164 -31.67 17.40 7.19
CA ASP A 164 -31.02 18.27 6.21
C ASP A 164 -29.83 19.01 6.79
N SER A 165 -29.82 19.35 8.08
CA SER A 165 -28.66 19.99 8.71
C SER A 165 -27.45 19.03 8.82
N ILE A 166 -27.66 17.77 9.16
CA ILE A 166 -26.60 16.77 9.24
C ILE A 166 -26.14 16.35 7.84
N GLN A 167 -27.06 16.08 6.91
CA GLN A 167 -26.72 15.63 5.56
C GLN A 167 -26.18 16.75 4.66
N ASN A 168 -26.61 17.99 4.87
CA ASN A 168 -26.21 19.11 4.05
C ASN A 168 -25.10 19.98 4.65
N ASP A 169 -24.65 19.71 5.87
CA ASP A 169 -23.57 20.50 6.48
C ASP A 169 -22.26 20.40 5.69
N ASP A 170 -22.03 19.26 5.06
CA ASP A 170 -20.87 19.05 4.17
C ASP A 170 -21.07 19.66 2.76
N ARG A 171 -22.31 19.94 2.36
CA ARG A 171 -22.64 20.51 1.05
C ARG A 171 -22.70 22.03 1.04
N LYS A 172 -22.96 22.67 2.19
CA LYS A 172 -23.07 24.13 2.27
C LYS A 172 -21.70 24.76 2.32
N PHE A 173 -21.47 25.73 1.43
CA PHE A 173 -20.31 26.61 1.51
C PHE A 173 -20.41 27.45 2.79
N LYS A 174 -19.45 27.28 3.69
CA LYS A 174 -19.28 28.12 4.89
C LYS A 174 -18.02 28.96 4.69
N TRP A 175 -18.10 30.26 4.89
CA TRP A 175 -16.95 31.16 4.76
C TRP A 175 -15.75 30.71 5.62
N GLY A 176 -15.99 30.07 6.76
CA GLY A 176 -14.95 29.45 7.58
C GLY A 176 -14.18 28.35 6.86
N LYS A 177 -14.84 27.56 5.99
CA LYS A 177 -14.21 26.53 5.17
C LYS A 177 -13.26 27.11 4.11
N LEU A 178 -13.41 28.38 3.71
CA LEU A 178 -12.42 29.05 2.86
C LEU A 178 -11.07 29.19 3.56
N LEU A 179 -11.09 29.48 4.85
CA LEU A 179 -9.86 29.61 5.65
C LEU A 179 -9.28 28.25 6.08
N THR A 180 -10.13 27.35 6.57
CA THR A 180 -9.68 26.07 7.17
C THR A 180 -9.67 24.88 6.19
N GLY A 181 -10.15 25.09 4.97
CA GLY A 181 -10.32 24.01 4.01
C GLY A 181 -11.57 23.15 4.26
N GLY A 182 -11.79 22.19 3.38
CA GLY A 182 -12.90 21.27 3.51
C GLY A 182 -13.07 20.32 2.35
N SER A 183 -13.94 19.33 2.55
CA SER A 183 -14.36 18.38 1.53
C SER A 183 -15.86 18.59 1.28
N PHE A 184 -16.23 18.63 0.02
CA PHE A 184 -17.60 18.79 -0.46
C PHE A 184 -17.96 17.56 -1.28
N ASN A 185 -18.85 16.73 -0.76
CA ASN A 185 -19.30 15.51 -1.42
C ASN A 185 -20.72 15.70 -1.96
N TYR A 186 -20.94 15.25 -3.18
CA TYR A 186 -22.22 15.36 -3.89
C TYR A 186 -22.78 13.96 -4.20
N ASP A 187 -24.10 13.82 -4.22
CA ASP A 187 -24.79 12.53 -4.40
C ASP A 187 -24.50 11.82 -5.73
N ASN A 188 -24.02 12.55 -6.72
CA ASN A 188 -23.65 12.02 -8.04
C ASN A 188 -22.23 11.43 -8.10
N GLY A 189 -21.60 11.16 -6.96
CA GLY A 189 -20.23 10.61 -6.89
C GLY A 189 -19.11 11.61 -7.12
N ASN A 190 -19.43 12.91 -7.20
CA ASN A 190 -18.46 13.99 -7.27
C ASN A 190 -17.98 14.38 -5.87
N SER A 191 -16.71 14.67 -5.75
CA SER A 191 -16.11 15.21 -4.52
C SER A 191 -15.12 16.30 -4.89
N PHE A 192 -15.18 17.40 -4.17
CA PHE A 192 -14.21 18.49 -4.25
C PHE A 192 -13.57 18.68 -2.88
N ARG A 193 -12.26 18.75 -2.83
CA ARG A 193 -11.48 19.03 -1.62
C ARG A 193 -10.57 20.22 -1.85
N TYR A 194 -10.50 21.07 -0.86
CA TYR A 194 -9.64 22.24 -0.82
C TYR A 194 -8.92 22.29 0.52
N GLY A 195 -7.61 22.53 0.52
CA GLY A 195 -6.77 22.49 1.73
C GLY A 195 -6.92 23.66 2.70
N GLY A 196 -7.55 24.74 2.26
CA GLY A 196 -7.67 25.98 3.07
C GLY A 196 -6.49 26.91 2.94
N ILE A 197 -6.68 28.17 3.36
CA ILE A 197 -5.62 29.20 3.36
C ILE A 197 -4.79 29.09 4.64
N ILE A 198 -5.43 28.78 5.79
CA ILE A 198 -4.78 28.70 7.09
C ILE A 198 -4.64 27.23 7.48
N ASP A 199 -3.69 26.54 6.83
CA ASP A 199 -3.29 25.18 7.22
C ASP A 199 -1.77 25.17 7.42
N PHE A 200 -1.35 25.03 8.68
CA PHE A 200 0.06 24.95 9.02
C PHE A 200 0.75 23.71 8.42
N GLY A 201 -0.02 22.67 8.05
CA GLY A 201 0.49 21.50 7.34
C GLY A 201 0.99 21.81 5.92
N HIS A 202 0.58 22.96 5.37
CA HIS A 202 0.97 23.44 4.04
C HIS A 202 2.22 24.32 4.07
N LEU A 203 2.78 24.59 5.25
CA LEU A 203 4.04 25.29 5.39
C LEU A 203 5.20 24.29 5.41
N ASN A 204 6.19 24.53 4.59
CA ASN A 204 7.44 23.80 4.58
C ASN A 204 8.63 24.77 4.55
N PHE A 205 9.81 24.28 4.91
CA PHE A 205 11.03 25.05 4.86
C PHE A 205 12.20 24.19 4.42
N ASN A 206 13.00 24.72 3.51
CA ASN A 206 14.31 24.18 3.13
C ASN A 206 15.24 25.34 2.74
N THR A 207 16.53 25.08 2.65
CA THR A 207 17.53 26.12 2.35
C THR A 207 17.41 26.70 0.92
N VAL A 208 16.81 25.98 -0.02
CA VAL A 208 16.67 26.40 -1.42
C VAL A 208 15.46 27.30 -1.60
N ASP A 209 14.27 26.86 -1.20
CA ASP A 209 13.01 27.59 -1.36
C ASP A 209 12.77 28.61 -0.24
N GLY A 210 13.48 28.45 0.90
CA GLY A 210 13.17 29.13 2.15
C GLY A 210 11.83 28.63 2.70
N LEU A 211 11.01 29.52 3.24
CA LEU A 211 9.63 29.20 3.56
C LEU A 211 8.87 28.92 2.26
N LYS A 212 8.21 27.78 2.19
CA LYS A 212 7.33 27.38 1.08
C LYS A 212 5.92 27.24 1.63
N TYR A 213 4.97 27.88 0.95
CA TYR A 213 3.55 27.75 1.23
C TYR A 213 2.88 27.04 0.08
N SER A 214 2.08 26.02 0.39
CA SER A 214 1.42 25.14 -0.57
C SER A 214 -0.11 25.22 -0.44
N MET A 215 -0.82 25.21 -1.57
CA MET A 215 -2.27 25.08 -1.63
C MET A 215 -2.63 23.86 -2.47
N GLU A 216 -3.54 23.04 -1.95
CA GLU A 216 -3.98 21.83 -2.62
C GLU A 216 -5.47 21.89 -3.00
N PHE A 217 -5.74 21.50 -4.23
CA PHE A 217 -7.08 21.32 -4.76
C PHE A 217 -7.22 19.89 -5.30
N ASN A 218 -8.31 19.24 -4.97
CA ASN A 218 -8.63 17.94 -5.50
C ASN A 218 -10.09 17.88 -5.94
N TYR A 219 -10.32 17.49 -7.17
CA TYR A 219 -11.62 17.09 -7.66
C TYR A 219 -11.60 15.62 -8.00
N SER A 220 -12.64 14.88 -7.63
CA SER A 220 -12.77 13.48 -8.02
C SER A 220 -14.21 13.11 -8.34
N HIS A 221 -14.36 12.16 -9.25
CA HIS A 221 -15.62 11.56 -9.63
C HIS A 221 -15.48 10.03 -9.59
N ARG A 222 -16.39 9.37 -8.88
CA ARG A 222 -16.47 7.92 -8.79
C ARG A 222 -17.79 7.42 -9.33
N SER A 223 -17.76 6.50 -10.27
CA SER A 223 -18.94 5.78 -10.73
C SER A 223 -19.23 4.59 -9.83
N ASP A 224 -20.45 4.47 -9.32
CA ASP A 224 -20.84 3.50 -8.28
C ASP A 224 -20.72 2.03 -8.70
N SER A 225 -20.97 1.70 -9.96
CA SER A 225 -21.02 0.30 -10.40
C SER A 225 -19.95 -0.13 -11.41
N SER A 226 -19.36 0.81 -12.14
CA SER A 226 -18.44 0.48 -13.25
C SER A 226 -16.96 0.40 -12.85
N GLY A 227 -16.63 0.72 -11.61
CA GLY A 227 -15.25 0.82 -11.13
C GLY A 227 -14.43 1.92 -11.79
N LYS A 228 -15.06 2.80 -12.59
CA LYS A 228 -14.39 3.96 -13.19
C LYS A 228 -14.18 5.03 -12.13
N TYR A 229 -13.04 5.71 -12.23
CA TYR A 229 -12.68 6.78 -11.32
C TYR A 229 -11.86 7.83 -12.05
N PHE A 230 -12.19 9.08 -11.84
CA PHE A 230 -11.49 10.23 -12.38
C PHE A 230 -11.07 11.14 -11.24
N SER A 231 -9.87 11.70 -11.28
CA SER A 231 -9.49 12.76 -10.35
C SER A 231 -8.48 13.72 -10.95
N ILE A 232 -8.59 14.97 -10.51
CA ILE A 232 -7.64 16.05 -10.78
C ILE A 232 -7.09 16.51 -9.43
N TRP A 233 -5.77 16.53 -9.29
CA TRP A 233 -5.04 17.12 -8.19
C TRP A 233 -4.25 18.29 -8.72
N GLN A 234 -4.31 19.41 -8.05
CA GLN A 234 -3.48 20.57 -8.34
C GLN A 234 -2.84 21.05 -7.05
N ASN A 235 -1.52 21.22 -7.08
CA ASN A 235 -0.76 21.91 -6.06
C ASN A 235 -0.29 23.23 -6.63
N ALA A 236 -0.35 24.27 -5.81
CA ALA A 236 0.18 25.60 -6.10
C ALA A 236 1.07 25.99 -4.93
N ASP A 237 2.36 26.17 -5.19
CA ASP A 237 3.40 26.41 -4.21
C ASP A 237 4.03 27.77 -4.45
N TYR A 238 4.34 28.50 -3.38
CA TYR A 238 5.15 29.70 -3.45
C TYR A 238 6.36 29.60 -2.52
N ALA A 239 7.55 29.70 -3.12
CA ALA A 239 8.84 29.68 -2.44
C ALA A 239 9.31 31.11 -2.16
N PHE A 240 9.26 31.54 -0.91
CA PHE A 240 9.46 32.96 -0.55
C PHE A 240 10.91 33.44 -0.74
N ALA A 241 11.91 32.63 -0.34
CA ALA A 241 13.30 33.08 -0.48
C ALA A 241 13.77 33.08 -1.94
N ARG A 242 13.17 32.25 -2.79
CA ARG A 242 13.46 32.15 -4.20
C ARG A 242 12.55 33.02 -5.07
N GLU A 243 11.51 33.62 -4.48
CA GLU A 243 10.46 34.41 -5.17
C GLU A 243 9.86 33.65 -6.37
N ALA A 244 9.62 32.36 -6.19
CA ALA A 244 9.23 31.49 -7.28
C ALA A 244 7.84 30.87 -7.03
N PHE A 245 6.96 31.05 -8.02
CA PHE A 245 5.70 30.35 -8.09
C PHE A 245 5.87 29.02 -8.83
N MET A 246 5.35 27.97 -8.26
CA MET A 246 5.35 26.63 -8.82
C MET A 246 3.92 26.07 -8.79
N SER A 247 3.58 25.29 -9.81
CA SER A 247 2.29 24.59 -9.82
C SER A 247 2.42 23.28 -10.55
N THR A 248 1.81 22.25 -9.99
CA THR A 248 1.72 20.93 -10.60
C THR A 248 0.28 20.48 -10.68
N ILE A 249 -0.05 19.81 -11.79
CA ILE A 249 -1.34 19.19 -12.01
C ILE A 249 -1.17 17.69 -12.24
N SER A 250 -2.06 16.88 -11.68
CA SER A 250 -2.13 15.43 -11.89
C SER A 250 -3.54 15.03 -12.24
N VAL A 251 -3.76 14.53 -13.44
CA VAL A 251 -5.01 13.96 -13.90
C VAL A 251 -4.89 12.45 -13.89
N TYR A 252 -5.81 11.79 -13.21
CA TYR A 252 -5.84 10.34 -13.13
C TYR A 252 -7.20 9.81 -13.60
N TYR A 253 -7.19 8.84 -14.50
CA TYR A 253 -8.39 8.18 -14.99
C TYR A 253 -8.25 6.65 -14.97
N ARG A 254 -9.00 5.99 -14.08
CA ARG A 254 -9.18 4.54 -14.11
C ARG A 254 -10.38 4.20 -14.98
N TYR A 255 -10.11 3.64 -16.15
CA TYR A 255 -11.15 3.30 -17.12
C TYR A 255 -11.64 1.85 -17.01
N ASN A 256 -10.86 0.96 -16.35
CA ASN A 256 -11.27 -0.42 -16.10
C ASN A 256 -10.83 -0.87 -14.70
N GLY A 257 -11.81 -1.04 -13.80
CA GLY A 257 -11.56 -1.44 -12.42
C GLY A 257 -11.08 -2.89 -12.29
N LEU A 258 -11.59 -3.81 -13.11
CA LEU A 258 -11.25 -5.24 -13.03
C LEU A 258 -9.82 -5.52 -13.51
N LYS A 259 -9.37 -4.82 -14.55
CA LYS A 259 -7.97 -4.87 -15.02
C LYS A 259 -7.06 -3.87 -14.31
N GLN A 260 -7.58 -3.10 -13.35
CA GLN A 260 -6.87 -1.99 -12.69
C GLN A 260 -6.22 -1.03 -13.72
N ALA A 261 -6.88 -0.90 -14.90
CA ALA A 261 -6.32 -0.15 -16.00
C ALA A 261 -6.58 1.34 -15.84
N SER A 262 -5.50 2.12 -15.89
CA SER A 262 -5.55 3.57 -15.65
C SER A 262 -4.52 4.34 -16.48
N LEU A 263 -4.86 5.58 -16.76
CA LEU A 263 -3.99 6.60 -17.34
C LEU A 263 -3.74 7.69 -16.30
N ARG A 264 -2.52 8.21 -16.27
CA ARG A 264 -2.17 9.37 -15.46
C ARG A 264 -1.34 10.34 -16.27
N LEU A 265 -1.74 11.60 -16.26
CA LEU A 265 -1.00 12.73 -16.78
C LEU A 265 -0.58 13.60 -15.59
N ARG A 266 0.71 13.94 -15.51
CA ARG A 266 1.24 14.89 -14.53
C ARG A 266 2.10 15.92 -15.27
N GLY A 267 2.11 17.13 -14.74
CA GLY A 267 2.98 18.16 -15.31
C GLY A 267 2.95 19.43 -14.50
N GLY A 268 3.88 20.30 -14.80
CA GLY A 268 4.04 21.60 -14.15
C GLY A 268 5.48 21.86 -13.73
N ARG A 269 5.62 22.81 -12.82
CA ARG A 269 6.89 23.20 -12.20
C ARG A 269 6.91 22.81 -10.74
N THR A 270 8.00 22.20 -10.28
CA THR A 270 8.23 21.81 -8.89
C THR A 270 9.71 21.83 -8.54
N THR A 271 10.01 21.81 -7.25
CA THR A 271 11.33 21.49 -6.72
C THR A 271 11.38 20.00 -6.42
N SER A 272 12.39 19.29 -6.90
CA SER A 272 12.56 17.85 -6.74
C SER A 272 13.91 17.53 -6.13
N ASP A 273 13.96 16.49 -5.30
CA ASP A 273 15.20 15.92 -4.80
C ASP A 273 15.89 15.11 -5.90
N PHE A 274 17.23 15.10 -5.93
CA PHE A 274 18.01 14.24 -6.84
C PHE A 274 17.75 12.76 -6.55
N ASP A 275 17.62 12.36 -5.28
CA ASP A 275 17.20 11.01 -4.90
C ASP A 275 15.67 10.94 -4.74
N SER A 276 14.98 10.59 -5.81
CA SER A 276 13.52 10.40 -5.78
C SER A 276 13.04 9.24 -4.90
N GLN A 277 13.94 8.39 -4.42
CA GLN A 277 13.66 7.25 -3.53
C GLN A 277 14.14 7.52 -2.09
N SER A 278 14.51 8.76 -1.79
CA SER A 278 15.10 9.11 -0.50
C SER A 278 14.21 8.71 0.67
N GLY A 279 14.85 8.27 1.73
CA GLY A 279 14.18 8.02 3.01
C GLY A 279 13.83 9.29 3.78
N ILE A 280 14.25 10.46 3.30
CA ILE A 280 14.05 11.75 3.96
C ILE A 280 12.83 12.44 3.36
N THR A 281 11.81 12.65 4.19
CA THR A 281 10.62 13.40 3.79
C THR A 281 10.87 14.91 3.91
N GLU A 282 10.10 15.72 3.15
CA GLU A 282 10.18 17.18 3.29
C GLU A 282 9.97 17.64 4.75
N ASN A 283 9.04 17.04 5.49
CA ASN A 283 8.79 17.36 6.90
C ASN A 283 9.99 17.01 7.81
N LEU A 284 10.66 15.90 7.55
CA LEU A 284 11.86 15.55 8.30
C LEU A 284 12.99 16.54 7.99
N ASN A 285 13.20 16.86 6.71
CA ASN A 285 14.18 17.85 6.30
C ASN A 285 13.87 19.25 6.87
N LEU A 286 12.59 19.65 6.97
CA LEU A 286 12.18 20.88 7.64
C LEU A 286 12.69 20.91 9.09
N ILE A 287 12.46 19.83 9.85
CA ILE A 287 12.89 19.75 11.25
C ILE A 287 14.42 19.78 11.35
N THR A 288 15.12 18.97 10.56
CA THR A 288 16.59 18.93 10.60
C THR A 288 17.21 20.26 10.16
N THR A 289 16.63 20.91 9.15
CA THR A 289 17.10 22.23 8.69
C THR A 289 16.92 23.31 9.76
N LEU A 290 15.74 23.40 10.38
CA LEU A 290 15.45 24.45 11.36
C LEU A 290 16.08 24.22 12.73
N VAL A 291 16.17 22.96 13.18
CA VAL A 291 16.57 22.63 14.57
C VAL A 291 18.02 22.18 14.67
N LEU A 292 18.51 21.46 13.64
CA LEU A 292 19.90 20.94 13.63
C LEU A 292 20.82 21.69 12.67
N LYS A 293 20.29 22.58 11.84
CA LYS A 293 20.99 23.26 10.74
C LYS A 293 21.56 22.30 9.69
N ASP A 294 20.88 21.14 9.50
CA ASP A 294 21.24 20.11 8.53
C ASP A 294 20.29 20.12 7.33
N ASN A 295 20.80 20.46 6.15
CA ASN A 295 20.05 20.45 4.89
C ASN A 295 20.38 19.20 4.05
N TYR A 296 19.73 18.08 4.36
CA TYR A 296 19.99 16.80 3.69
C TYR A 296 19.49 16.77 2.24
N LEU A 297 18.28 17.28 1.96
CA LEU A 297 17.73 17.28 0.60
C LEU A 297 18.55 18.21 -0.30
N LYS A 298 18.97 17.68 -1.46
CA LYS A 298 19.62 18.43 -2.53
C LYS A 298 18.64 18.54 -3.70
N LEU A 299 18.26 19.77 -4.00
CA LEU A 299 17.08 20.06 -4.77
C LEU A 299 17.43 20.68 -6.13
N TYR A 300 16.67 20.32 -7.15
CA TYR A 300 16.70 20.96 -8.45
C TYR A 300 15.29 21.37 -8.90
N GLN A 301 15.16 22.37 -9.74
CA GLN A 301 13.87 22.71 -10.35
C GLN A 301 13.58 21.77 -11.50
N LYS A 302 12.34 21.31 -11.57
CA LYS A 302 11.84 20.41 -12.59
C LYS A 302 10.58 21.00 -13.24
N ASP A 303 10.69 21.37 -14.51
CA ASP A 303 9.55 21.72 -15.35
C ASP A 303 9.26 20.50 -16.23
N TYR A 304 8.10 19.84 -16.08
CA TYR A 304 7.92 18.50 -16.66
C TYR A 304 6.51 18.21 -17.13
N VAL A 305 6.42 17.22 -18.03
CA VAL A 305 5.20 16.50 -18.39
C VAL A 305 5.48 15.00 -18.31
N HIS A 306 4.62 14.26 -17.64
CA HIS A 306 4.74 12.83 -17.48
C HIS A 306 3.40 12.15 -17.77
N VAL A 307 3.38 11.24 -18.73
CA VAL A 307 2.24 10.39 -19.06
C VAL A 307 2.55 8.97 -18.65
N SER A 308 1.65 8.32 -17.93
CA SER A 308 1.82 6.92 -17.56
C SER A 308 0.53 6.12 -17.68
N HIS A 309 0.69 4.86 -18.04
CA HIS A 309 -0.37 3.87 -18.12
C HIS A 309 -0.05 2.66 -17.25
N SER A 310 -1.06 2.11 -16.59
CA SER A 310 -0.93 0.85 -15.87
C SER A 310 -2.09 -0.07 -16.17
N THR A 311 -1.84 -1.39 -16.24
CA THR A 311 -2.88 -2.39 -16.42
C THR A 311 -2.44 -3.74 -15.88
N GLU A 312 -3.39 -4.53 -15.38
CA GLU A 312 -3.19 -5.95 -15.12
C GLU A 312 -3.57 -6.75 -16.36
N ILE A 313 -2.57 -7.36 -17.02
CA ILE A 313 -2.74 -8.13 -18.26
C ILE A 313 -3.49 -9.43 -17.97
N VAL A 314 -2.97 -10.19 -17.02
CA VAL A 314 -3.59 -11.38 -16.42
C VAL A 314 -3.42 -11.30 -14.90
N ASN A 315 -4.16 -12.10 -14.16
CA ASN A 315 -4.10 -12.05 -12.70
C ASN A 315 -2.67 -12.15 -12.16
N GLY A 316 -2.25 -11.15 -11.41
CA GLY A 316 -0.92 -11.03 -10.84
C GLY A 316 0.16 -10.47 -11.77
N LEU A 317 -0.09 -10.34 -13.08
CA LEU A 317 0.86 -9.75 -14.04
C LEU A 317 0.44 -8.32 -14.39
N LYS A 318 1.17 -7.33 -13.87
CA LYS A 318 0.93 -5.91 -14.10
C LYS A 318 2.00 -5.30 -14.97
N LEU A 319 1.56 -4.49 -15.92
CA LEU A 319 2.42 -3.66 -16.78
C LEU A 319 2.23 -2.19 -16.39
N PHE A 320 3.33 -1.48 -16.21
CA PHE A 320 3.38 -0.04 -16.07
C PHE A 320 4.27 0.51 -17.17
N THR A 321 3.80 1.55 -17.85
CA THR A 321 4.59 2.27 -18.85
C THR A 321 4.52 3.75 -18.55
N GLY A 322 5.58 4.48 -18.82
CA GLY A 322 5.65 5.91 -18.58
C GLY A 322 6.56 6.58 -19.57
N PHE A 323 6.25 7.82 -19.89
CA PHE A 323 7.12 8.73 -20.63
C PHE A 323 7.14 10.07 -19.90
N GLU A 324 8.33 10.56 -19.64
CA GLU A 324 8.56 11.86 -19.00
C GLU A 324 9.44 12.72 -19.93
N TYR A 325 9.02 13.95 -20.14
CA TYR A 325 9.89 15.03 -20.58
C TYR A 325 10.07 16.02 -19.44
N ALA A 326 11.30 16.38 -19.12
CA ALA A 326 11.61 17.31 -18.04
C ALA A 326 12.76 18.23 -18.42
N LYS A 327 12.57 19.53 -18.19
CA LYS A 327 13.64 20.51 -18.10
C LYS A 327 14.07 20.62 -16.65
N ARG A 328 15.31 20.27 -16.36
CA ARG A 328 15.91 20.24 -15.03
C ARG A 328 16.89 21.39 -14.90
N MET A 329 16.81 22.16 -13.81
CA MET A 329 17.68 23.31 -13.58
C MET A 329 18.28 23.21 -12.19
N GLN A 330 19.57 23.44 -12.09
CA GLN A 330 20.29 23.49 -10.82
C GLN A 330 19.77 24.65 -9.97
N LEU A 331 19.67 24.42 -8.67
CA LEU A 331 19.30 25.42 -7.68
C LEU A 331 20.43 25.60 -6.65
N THR A 332 20.44 26.77 -6.01
CA THR A 332 21.36 27.12 -4.92
C THR A 332 20.57 27.41 -3.65
N ASN A 333 21.23 27.44 -2.51
CA ASN A 333 20.60 27.89 -1.27
C ASN A 333 20.29 29.38 -1.38
N HIS A 334 19.07 29.79 -0.93
CA HIS A 334 18.61 31.18 -0.90
C HIS A 334 18.22 31.60 0.53
N SER A 335 18.33 30.70 1.51
CA SER A 335 18.01 30.99 2.90
C SER A 335 19.03 30.34 3.82
N ASP A 336 19.53 31.15 4.76
CA ASP A 336 20.41 30.73 5.86
C ASP A 336 19.65 30.73 7.20
N PHE A 337 18.33 30.83 7.17
CA PHE A 337 17.51 30.88 8.37
C PHE A 337 17.48 29.54 9.10
N TYR A 338 17.64 29.57 10.40
CA TYR A 338 17.52 28.44 11.33
C TYR A 338 16.99 28.90 12.68
N LEU A 339 16.40 28.00 13.45
CA LEU A 339 15.92 28.26 14.80
C LEU A 339 16.99 27.93 15.85
N TRP A 340 17.77 26.91 15.64
CA TRP A 340 18.78 26.42 16.54
C TRP A 340 19.94 25.77 15.78
N ASN A 341 21.17 25.92 16.30
CA ASN A 341 22.38 25.34 15.74
C ASN A 341 23.22 24.67 16.84
N PRO A 342 22.82 23.46 17.30
CA PRO A 342 23.49 22.82 18.44
C PRO A 342 24.89 22.31 18.10
N LEU A 343 25.19 22.11 16.81
CA LEU A 343 26.46 21.57 16.33
C LEU A 343 27.44 22.62 15.82
N ASP A 344 27.06 23.90 15.86
CA ASP A 344 27.85 25.08 15.46
C ASP A 344 28.51 24.93 14.06
N HIS A 345 27.70 24.54 13.06
CA HIS A 345 28.15 24.41 11.68
C HIS A 345 27.32 25.24 10.70
N GLU A 346 27.78 25.35 9.46
CA GLU A 346 27.10 26.04 8.38
C GLU A 346 26.29 25.05 7.51
N PHE A 347 25.27 25.56 6.82
CA PHE A 347 24.54 24.75 5.83
C PHE A 347 25.48 24.27 4.73
N THR A 348 25.32 23.02 4.36
CA THR A 348 26.02 22.49 3.18
C THR A 348 25.43 23.04 1.89
N SER A 349 26.25 23.14 0.85
CA SER A 349 25.80 23.53 -0.50
C SER A 349 24.63 22.63 -0.97
N ASN A 350 23.76 23.18 -1.81
CA ASN A 350 22.70 22.39 -2.47
C ASN A 350 23.22 21.48 -3.60
N ILE A 351 24.52 21.36 -3.74
CA ILE A 351 25.15 20.38 -4.65
C ILE A 351 25.24 19.04 -3.90
N PRO A 352 24.75 17.92 -4.46
CA PRO A 352 24.97 16.60 -3.88
C PRO A 352 26.45 16.30 -3.70
N PRO A 353 26.86 15.45 -2.75
CA PRO A 353 28.22 14.98 -2.63
C PRO A 353 28.57 14.13 -3.86
N LEU A 354 29.37 14.72 -4.76
CA LEU A 354 29.77 14.11 -6.02
C LEU A 354 31.22 13.61 -5.92
N ASP A 355 31.48 12.43 -6.44
CA ASP A 355 32.83 11.94 -6.63
C ASP A 355 33.60 12.90 -7.56
N ASN A 356 34.81 13.25 -7.14
CA ASN A 356 35.71 14.15 -7.91
C ASN A 356 35.18 15.54 -8.21
N PHE A 357 34.19 16.05 -7.44
CA PHE A 357 33.59 17.39 -7.62
C PHE A 357 33.14 17.72 -9.04
N ASN A 358 32.66 16.71 -9.79
CA ASN A 358 32.20 16.92 -11.17
C ASN A 358 30.84 17.62 -11.22
N THR A 359 30.85 18.95 -11.07
CA THR A 359 29.63 19.78 -11.07
C THR A 359 28.86 19.75 -12.41
N ASN A 360 29.45 19.23 -13.48
CA ASN A 360 28.75 19.06 -14.77
C ASN A 360 27.56 18.11 -14.64
N LEU A 361 27.61 17.16 -13.71
CA LEU A 361 26.53 16.18 -13.47
C LEU A 361 25.23 16.81 -12.92
N VAL A 362 25.26 18.02 -12.38
CA VAL A 362 24.09 18.72 -11.83
C VAL A 362 23.68 19.95 -12.64
N LYS A 363 24.33 20.21 -13.79
CA LYS A 363 23.97 21.32 -14.69
C LYS A 363 22.53 21.17 -15.20
N GLY A 364 21.96 22.31 -15.58
CA GLY A 364 20.68 22.36 -16.27
C GLY A 364 20.70 21.57 -17.58
N HIS A 365 19.69 20.73 -17.80
CA HIS A 365 19.58 19.88 -18.98
C HIS A 365 18.11 19.49 -19.22
N ASN A 366 17.83 19.01 -20.42
CA ASN A 366 16.55 18.42 -20.77
C ASN A 366 16.65 16.89 -20.75
N ALA A 367 15.60 16.21 -20.29
CA ALA A 367 15.56 14.76 -20.23
C ALA A 367 14.24 14.21 -20.79
N SER A 368 14.33 13.30 -21.75
CA SER A 368 13.22 12.48 -22.26
C SER A 368 13.44 11.04 -21.83
N ILE A 369 12.58 10.52 -20.95
CA ILE A 369 12.77 9.22 -20.33
C ILE A 369 11.54 8.34 -20.58
N LEU A 370 11.76 7.17 -21.18
CA LEU A 370 10.79 6.09 -21.29
C LEU A 370 11.01 5.09 -20.17
N SER A 371 9.94 4.67 -19.51
CA SER A 371 9.98 3.64 -18.46
C SER A 371 9.00 2.52 -18.74
N VAL A 372 9.41 1.27 -18.51
CA VAL A 372 8.59 0.07 -18.57
C VAL A 372 8.87 -0.78 -17.34
N ASP A 373 7.82 -1.10 -16.58
CA ASP A 373 7.94 -1.96 -15.40
C ASP A 373 6.92 -3.09 -15.49
N VAL A 374 7.40 -4.33 -15.38
CA VAL A 374 6.59 -5.54 -15.40
C VAL A 374 6.67 -6.18 -14.03
N ARG A 375 5.54 -6.39 -13.38
CA ARG A 375 5.46 -7.03 -12.07
C ARG A 375 4.61 -8.27 -12.12
N TYR A 376 5.17 -9.37 -11.63
CA TYR A 376 4.47 -10.65 -11.57
C TYR A 376 4.44 -11.21 -10.16
N THR A 377 3.24 -11.45 -9.66
CA THR A 377 2.99 -12.13 -8.39
C THR A 377 2.16 -13.38 -8.67
N PRO A 378 2.76 -14.58 -8.63
CA PRO A 378 2.03 -15.83 -8.85
C PRO A 378 0.91 -16.02 -7.83
N GLU A 379 -0.17 -16.70 -8.22
CA GLU A 379 -1.35 -16.97 -7.36
C GLU A 379 -1.76 -15.77 -6.51
N HIS A 380 -1.92 -14.60 -7.14
CA HIS A 380 -2.30 -13.39 -6.43
C HIS A 380 -3.79 -13.42 -6.13
N TYR A 381 -4.17 -13.62 -4.88
CA TYR A 381 -5.55 -13.58 -4.43
C TYR A 381 -6.10 -12.15 -4.53
N TYR A 382 -7.38 -12.02 -4.84
CA TYR A 382 -8.01 -10.73 -5.00
C TYR A 382 -9.47 -10.73 -4.54
N ARG A 383 -10.02 -9.55 -4.30
CA ARG A 383 -11.45 -9.28 -4.07
C ARG A 383 -11.94 -8.31 -5.12
N ILE A 384 -13.23 -8.39 -5.45
CA ILE A 384 -13.89 -7.41 -6.29
C ILE A 384 -14.86 -6.63 -5.41
N ASN A 385 -14.69 -5.31 -5.38
CA ASN A 385 -15.60 -4.42 -4.67
C ASN A 385 -15.94 -3.22 -5.56
N ASN A 386 -17.23 -2.94 -5.75
CA ASN A 386 -17.73 -1.85 -6.59
C ASN A 386 -17.08 -1.81 -7.99
N GLY A 387 -16.98 -2.97 -8.66
CA GLY A 387 -16.38 -3.09 -9.99
C GLY A 387 -14.86 -2.91 -10.04
N VAL A 388 -14.19 -2.86 -8.89
CA VAL A 388 -12.73 -2.73 -8.77
C VAL A 388 -12.14 -4.00 -8.17
N LYS A 389 -11.14 -4.54 -8.86
CA LYS A 389 -10.32 -5.64 -8.35
C LYS A 389 -9.26 -5.12 -7.38
N TRP A 390 -9.21 -5.72 -6.19
CA TRP A 390 -8.24 -5.43 -5.14
C TRP A 390 -7.41 -6.68 -4.86
N ASN A 391 -6.14 -6.62 -5.20
CA ASN A 391 -5.22 -7.70 -4.89
C ASN A 391 -4.96 -7.74 -3.38
N THR A 392 -5.00 -8.93 -2.76
CA THR A 392 -4.89 -9.10 -1.31
C THR A 392 -3.53 -9.68 -0.92
N HIS A 393 -3.33 -10.97 -1.09
CA HIS A 393 -2.11 -11.65 -0.68
C HIS A 393 -1.68 -12.69 -1.72
N SER A 394 -0.44 -13.12 -1.62
CA SER A 394 0.09 -14.29 -2.30
C SER A 394 1.09 -15.00 -1.39
N ARG A 395 1.23 -16.30 -1.57
CA ARG A 395 2.29 -17.09 -0.90
C ARG A 395 3.64 -16.96 -1.62
N PHE A 396 3.63 -16.47 -2.84
CA PHE A 396 4.80 -16.34 -3.69
C PHE A 396 5.39 -14.93 -3.61
N PRO A 397 6.67 -14.76 -3.92
CA PRO A 397 7.27 -13.45 -4.06
C PRO A 397 6.69 -12.69 -5.26
N THR A 398 6.86 -11.38 -5.23
CA THR A 398 6.65 -10.52 -6.39
C THR A 398 7.98 -10.35 -7.11
N PHE A 399 7.99 -10.67 -8.39
CA PHE A 399 9.09 -10.45 -9.31
C PHE A 399 8.83 -9.16 -10.07
N SER A 400 9.83 -8.31 -10.21
CA SER A 400 9.73 -7.08 -11.01
C SER A 400 10.91 -6.98 -11.97
N LEU A 401 10.63 -6.56 -13.19
CA LEU A 401 11.61 -6.22 -14.21
C LEU A 401 11.33 -4.78 -14.66
N SER A 402 12.27 -3.88 -14.40
CA SER A 402 12.15 -2.47 -14.72
C SER A 402 13.19 -2.09 -15.77
N TYR A 403 12.77 -1.40 -16.80
CA TYR A 403 13.63 -0.84 -17.83
C TYR A 403 13.37 0.65 -17.94
N GLN A 404 14.44 1.44 -17.97
CA GLN A 404 14.41 2.88 -18.23
C GLN A 404 15.36 3.22 -19.38
N LYS A 405 14.91 4.11 -20.24
CA LYS A 405 15.70 4.62 -21.35
C LYS A 405 15.66 6.13 -21.41
N GLY A 406 16.82 6.77 -21.26
CA GLY A 406 17.04 8.15 -21.65
C GLY A 406 17.20 8.23 -23.16
N ILE A 407 16.39 9.07 -23.82
CA ILE A 407 16.35 9.16 -25.29
C ILE A 407 16.98 10.46 -25.71
N ASN A 408 18.16 10.39 -26.31
CA ASN A 408 18.90 11.55 -26.80
C ASN A 408 18.15 12.24 -27.96
N ASN A 409 18.29 13.56 -28.04
CA ASN A 409 17.71 14.44 -29.05
C ASN A 409 16.18 14.47 -29.17
N LEU A 410 15.43 13.60 -28.43
CA LEU A 410 13.98 13.68 -28.41
C LEU A 410 13.56 14.90 -27.56
N PHE A 411 12.88 15.87 -28.17
CA PHE A 411 12.55 17.17 -27.55
C PHE A 411 13.79 17.88 -26.96
N GLU A 412 14.89 17.88 -27.69
CA GLU A 412 16.18 18.47 -27.27
C GLU A 412 16.75 17.83 -25.99
N SER A 413 16.51 16.56 -25.79
CA SER A 413 17.00 15.81 -24.65
C SER A 413 18.50 15.60 -24.70
N ASP A 414 19.16 15.85 -23.57
CA ASP A 414 20.61 15.72 -23.38
C ASP A 414 21.01 14.35 -22.80
N VAL A 415 20.03 13.47 -22.47
CA VAL A 415 20.32 12.18 -21.81
C VAL A 415 20.33 11.02 -22.78
N ASP A 416 21.29 10.10 -22.62
CA ASP A 416 21.42 8.85 -23.36
C ASP A 416 21.87 7.73 -22.42
N PHE A 417 20.91 6.95 -21.95
CA PHE A 417 21.18 5.82 -21.06
C PHE A 417 20.13 4.70 -21.18
N ASP A 418 20.54 3.49 -20.84
CA ASP A 418 19.67 2.33 -20.70
C ASP A 418 19.91 1.66 -19.36
N GLN A 419 18.90 1.57 -18.50
CA GLN A 419 18.97 0.90 -17.21
C GLN A 419 18.03 -0.30 -17.20
N LEU A 420 18.51 -1.44 -16.71
CA LEU A 420 17.71 -2.63 -16.47
C LEU A 420 17.86 -3.07 -15.01
N GLU A 421 16.75 -3.27 -14.32
CA GLU A 421 16.74 -3.77 -12.93
C GLU A 421 15.76 -4.94 -12.80
N PHE A 422 16.23 -6.03 -12.19
CA PHE A 422 15.38 -7.12 -11.74
C PHE A 422 15.31 -7.11 -10.22
N SER A 423 14.12 -7.31 -9.65
CA SER A 423 13.97 -7.39 -8.21
C SER A 423 12.97 -8.46 -7.78
N VAL A 424 13.20 -9.01 -6.59
CA VAL A 424 12.34 -9.97 -5.92
C VAL A 424 12.04 -9.45 -4.53
N ARG A 425 10.74 -9.38 -4.18
CA ARG A 425 10.31 -8.97 -2.84
C ARG A 425 9.26 -9.92 -2.29
N GLN A 426 9.32 -10.18 -0.99
CA GLN A 426 8.29 -10.96 -0.29
C GLN A 426 8.20 -10.55 1.17
N GLY A 427 6.99 -10.67 1.74
CA GLY A 427 6.73 -10.61 3.17
C GLY A 427 6.19 -11.94 3.66
N ILE A 428 6.87 -12.55 4.63
CA ILE A 428 6.51 -13.85 5.21
C ILE A 428 6.14 -13.63 6.68
N GLY A 429 4.93 -13.99 7.05
CA GLY A 429 4.50 -14.00 8.46
C GLY A 429 5.18 -15.14 9.21
N VAL A 430 5.90 -14.84 10.29
CA VAL A 430 6.62 -15.83 11.10
C VAL A 430 5.89 -15.98 12.44
N ARG A 431 4.66 -16.45 12.39
CA ARG A 431 3.81 -16.71 13.57
C ARG A 431 4.01 -15.66 14.69
N ARG A 432 4.49 -16.10 15.87
CA ARG A 432 4.71 -15.23 17.04
C ARG A 432 5.92 -14.30 16.96
N LEU A 433 6.82 -14.49 15.99
CA LEU A 433 8.04 -13.69 15.83
C LEU A 433 7.81 -12.44 14.97
N GLY A 434 6.62 -12.30 14.35
CA GLY A 434 6.30 -11.14 13.51
C GLY A 434 6.34 -11.45 12.02
N ALA A 435 6.89 -10.56 11.20
CA ALA A 435 6.98 -10.72 9.76
C ALA A 435 8.42 -10.47 9.27
N LEU A 436 8.91 -11.36 8.43
CA LEU A 436 10.15 -11.18 7.68
C LEU A 436 9.80 -10.55 6.32
N ARG A 437 10.36 -9.39 6.02
CA ARG A 437 10.24 -8.74 4.70
C ARG A 437 11.62 -8.63 4.09
N TYR A 438 11.74 -9.01 2.82
CA TYR A 438 12.99 -8.86 2.08
C TYR A 438 12.74 -8.30 0.68
N LYS A 439 13.72 -7.58 0.17
CA LYS A 439 13.82 -7.13 -1.22
C LYS A 439 15.26 -7.35 -1.67
N LEU A 440 15.42 -8.09 -2.76
CA LEU A 440 16.69 -8.30 -3.44
C LEU A 440 16.56 -7.65 -4.81
N SER A 441 17.56 -6.87 -5.20
CA SER A 441 17.58 -6.19 -6.50
C SER A 441 18.93 -6.35 -7.13
N VAL A 442 18.96 -6.55 -8.43
CA VAL A 442 20.16 -6.51 -9.26
C VAL A 442 19.85 -5.66 -10.49
N GLY A 443 20.73 -4.77 -10.82
CA GLY A 443 20.56 -3.88 -11.96
C GLY A 443 21.86 -3.47 -12.58
N SER A 444 21.77 -2.97 -13.80
CA SER A 444 22.90 -2.45 -14.55
C SER A 444 22.46 -1.37 -15.51
N PHE A 445 23.33 -0.39 -15.69
CA PHE A 445 23.27 0.51 -16.82
C PHE A 445 23.93 -0.17 -18.02
N LEU A 446 23.14 -0.52 -19.02
CA LEU A 446 23.60 -1.14 -20.27
C LEU A 446 24.23 -0.10 -21.21
N ASN A 447 23.78 1.14 -21.11
CA ASN A 447 24.33 2.34 -21.72
C ASN A 447 24.33 3.45 -20.67
N SER A 448 25.39 4.24 -20.59
CA SER A 448 25.54 5.41 -19.72
C SER A 448 26.33 6.53 -20.39
N SER A 449 26.08 6.73 -21.69
CA SER A 449 26.87 7.66 -22.55
C SER A 449 26.71 9.10 -22.10
N GLU A 450 25.45 9.53 -21.83
CA GLU A 450 25.13 10.89 -21.38
C GLU A 450 24.14 10.81 -20.24
N MET A 451 24.62 11.05 -19.01
CA MET A 451 23.83 10.97 -17.77
C MET A 451 24.13 12.13 -16.86
N TYR A 452 23.10 12.54 -16.15
CA TYR A 452 23.20 13.52 -15.07
C TYR A 452 22.91 12.86 -13.72
N PHE A 453 23.28 13.49 -12.62
CA PHE A 453 23.17 12.90 -11.30
C PHE A 453 21.74 12.47 -10.95
N ALA A 454 20.73 13.21 -11.44
CA ALA A 454 19.31 12.85 -11.25
C ALA A 454 18.90 11.54 -11.96
N ASP A 455 19.73 11.02 -12.89
CA ASP A 455 19.46 9.78 -13.62
C ASP A 455 20.22 8.57 -13.04
N TYR A 456 21.08 8.79 -12.04
CA TYR A 456 21.81 7.72 -11.36
C TYR A 456 20.86 6.83 -10.54
N LYS A 457 21.30 5.62 -10.28
CA LYS A 457 20.68 4.79 -9.26
C LYS A 457 21.13 5.27 -7.90
N HIS A 458 20.22 5.86 -7.16
CA HIS A 458 20.42 6.22 -5.76
C HIS A 458 19.90 5.11 -4.85
N PHE A 459 20.62 4.85 -3.79
CA PHE A 459 20.17 3.95 -2.73
C PHE A 459 19.70 4.81 -1.55
N GLY A 460 18.46 4.62 -1.14
CA GLY A 460 17.91 5.36 -0.02
C GLY A 460 18.76 5.15 1.22
N THR A 461 19.53 6.15 1.59
CA THR A 461 20.33 6.19 2.81
C THR A 461 19.72 7.20 3.77
N ASN A 462 19.83 6.99 5.05
CA ASN A 462 19.18 7.85 6.03
C ASN A 462 20.09 8.03 7.25
N THR A 463 20.80 9.12 7.27
CA THR A 463 21.68 9.52 8.38
C THR A 463 20.96 10.16 9.56
N PRO A 464 19.78 10.85 9.44
CA PRO A 464 19.17 11.48 10.58
C PRO A 464 18.81 10.47 11.66
N PHE A 465 19.20 10.80 12.89
CA PHE A 465 18.93 10.03 14.10
C PHE A 465 17.42 9.83 14.39
N ILE A 466 16.57 10.56 13.68
CA ILE A 466 15.11 10.56 13.88
C ILE A 466 14.49 9.41 13.07
N ILE A 467 13.91 8.48 13.78
CA ILE A 467 13.22 7.30 13.25
C ILE A 467 11.95 7.75 12.51
N GLY A 468 11.88 7.52 11.23
CA GLY A 468 10.66 7.86 10.48
C GLY A 468 10.74 7.59 9.01
N THR A 469 11.01 6.34 8.61
CA THR A 469 11.03 6.02 7.19
C THR A 469 10.48 4.64 6.91
N SER A 470 10.02 4.47 5.69
CA SER A 470 9.45 3.22 5.20
C SER A 470 10.36 2.04 5.52
N GLU A 471 9.84 1.11 6.30
CA GLU A 471 10.55 -0.10 6.69
C GLU A 471 11.09 -0.85 5.46
N GLY A 472 12.37 -1.19 5.49
CA GLY A 472 12.98 -2.15 4.58
C GLY A 472 13.47 -1.62 3.24
N SER A 473 13.49 -0.30 3.00
CA SER A 473 14.00 0.29 1.75
C SER A 473 15.18 1.24 1.93
N THR A 474 15.63 1.49 3.16
CA THR A 474 16.70 2.45 3.45
C THR A 474 17.85 1.81 4.21
N PHE A 475 19.07 2.19 3.85
CA PHE A 475 20.32 1.85 4.53
C PHE A 475 20.61 2.92 5.59
N ARG A 476 20.40 2.62 6.87
CA ARG A 476 20.42 3.60 7.95
C ARG A 476 21.81 4.01 8.45
N LEU A 477 22.85 3.28 8.04
CA LEU A 477 24.23 3.49 8.52
C LEU A 477 25.11 4.28 7.55
N PHE A 478 24.56 4.71 6.44
CA PHE A 478 25.29 5.37 5.37
C PHE A 478 24.82 6.81 5.19
N ASP A 479 25.74 7.67 4.77
CA ASP A 479 25.47 9.06 4.51
C ASP A 479 24.56 9.24 3.30
N TYR A 480 23.83 10.34 3.31
CA TYR A 480 22.88 10.65 2.25
C TYR A 480 23.62 10.81 0.92
N TYR A 481 23.17 10.16 -0.11
CA TYR A 481 23.80 9.98 -1.44
C TYR A 481 25.12 9.18 -1.46
N GLU A 482 25.61 8.64 -0.35
CA GLU A 482 26.88 7.89 -0.31
C GLU A 482 26.96 6.79 -1.37
N TYR A 483 25.84 6.11 -1.62
CA TYR A 483 25.75 5.11 -2.68
C TYR A 483 24.87 5.62 -3.82
N SER A 484 25.53 6.18 -4.84
CA SER A 484 24.90 6.55 -6.10
C SER A 484 25.74 5.98 -7.23
N THR A 485 25.15 5.30 -8.18
CA THR A 485 25.89 4.64 -9.26
C THR A 485 25.21 4.75 -10.61
N ASN A 486 26.01 4.81 -11.65
CA ASN A 486 25.64 4.67 -13.06
C ASN A 486 26.20 3.37 -13.67
N LYS A 487 26.53 2.39 -12.84
CA LYS A 487 27.11 1.10 -13.22
C LYS A 487 26.19 -0.05 -12.79
N SER A 488 26.74 -1.23 -12.63
CA SER A 488 26.04 -2.40 -12.08
C SER A 488 25.95 -2.33 -10.56
N TYR A 489 24.85 -2.89 -9.98
CA TYR A 489 24.58 -2.91 -8.56
C TYR A 489 23.74 -4.12 -8.16
N PHE A 490 23.77 -4.44 -6.90
CA PHE A 490 22.97 -5.53 -6.31
C PHE A 490 22.64 -5.23 -4.84
#